data_514abb3be61cb334398de560db0fe7ee
#
_entry.id   514abb3be61cb334398de560db0fe7ee
#
_cell.length_a   1.000
_cell.length_b   1.000
_cell.length_c   1.000
_cell.angle_alpha   90.00
_cell.angle_beta   90.00
_cell.angle_gamma   90.00
#
_symmetry.space_group_name_H-M   'P 1'
#
loop_
_entity.id
_entity.type
_entity.pdbx_description
1 polymer ?
#
loop_
_entity_poly.entity_id
_entity_poly.type
_entity_poly.pdbx_seq_one_letter_code
_entity_poly.pdbx_strand_id
1 'polypeptide(L)'
;EQAAAAPAIAPKPPTDDAIVGKPLYQDGERSIVEFQRVGGETRLSRLTLTGDRMSRSGDSCRVDVSETPLKLTPREGDSGLRRYRVEFPACPFSFDVLDGAILVSNEGGACEIKAADCRVDPTGLWGEKDFDEKRGKQMLGTRARVEKTVRADFRELYVKNKKDKPLRKLLVREQAGFSSRREEICRNYVQEADYGYCALRVTEARALTLGTQLAEGIKRPPGLNDDDEAPRKKGRKK
;
A
#
# COMPACT_ATOMS: atom_id res chain seq x y z
N GLU A 1 -10.02 34.98 12.66
CA GLU A 1 -9.83 33.88 13.64
C GLU A 1 -9.39 32.64 12.88
N GLN A 2 -8.07 32.37 12.81
CA GLN A 2 -7.55 31.18 12.17
C GLN A 2 -7.90 30.00 13.07
N ALA A 3 -8.82 29.15 12.61
CA ALA A 3 -9.15 27.90 13.27
C ALA A 3 -7.84 27.11 13.50
N ALA A 4 -7.55 26.83 14.77
CA ALA A 4 -6.36 26.08 15.15
C ALA A 4 -6.32 24.75 14.38
N ALA A 5 -5.27 24.56 13.60
CA ALA A 5 -5.14 23.38 12.78
C ALA A 5 -5.12 22.12 13.66
N ALA A 6 -6.04 21.18 13.42
CA ALA A 6 -6.16 19.94 14.17
C ALA A 6 -4.79 19.24 14.36
N PRO A 7 -4.53 18.63 15.54
CA PRO A 7 -3.25 17.98 15.85
C PRO A 7 -2.94 16.83 14.89
N ALA A 8 -1.67 16.46 14.78
CA ALA A 8 -1.21 15.27 14.05
C ALA A 8 -1.74 13.99 14.73
N ILE A 9 -1.93 12.93 13.95
CA ILE A 9 -2.33 11.60 14.46
C ILE A 9 -1.34 10.57 13.94
N ALA A 10 -0.76 9.78 14.86
CA ALA A 10 0.00 8.59 14.53
C ALA A 10 -0.98 7.39 14.39
N PRO A 11 -1.12 6.78 13.21
CA PRO A 11 -1.93 5.59 13.06
C PRO A 11 -1.33 4.43 13.84
N LYS A 12 -2.19 3.50 14.30
CA LYS A 12 -1.74 2.25 14.93
C LYS A 12 -1.64 1.15 13.86
N PRO A 13 -0.64 0.25 13.95
CA PRO A 13 -0.58 -0.91 13.05
C PRO A 13 -1.87 -1.73 13.17
N PRO A 14 -2.58 -1.97 12.06
CA PRO A 14 -3.79 -2.77 12.08
C PRO A 14 -3.47 -4.24 12.36
N THR A 15 -4.41 -4.94 13.00
CA THR A 15 -4.40 -6.38 13.12
C THR A 15 -5.22 -7.01 12.02
N ASP A 16 -5.15 -8.35 11.88
CA ASP A 16 -5.94 -9.07 10.89
C ASP A 16 -7.45 -8.90 11.10
N ASP A 17 -7.89 -8.57 12.32
CA ASP A 17 -9.31 -8.33 12.59
C ASP A 17 -9.87 -7.14 11.80
N ALA A 18 -9.00 -6.26 11.33
CA ALA A 18 -9.39 -5.14 10.46
C ALA A 18 -9.92 -5.60 9.09
N ILE A 19 -9.55 -6.81 8.63
CA ILE A 19 -9.88 -7.33 7.30
C ILE A 19 -10.76 -8.59 7.33
N VAL A 20 -10.93 -9.22 8.50
CA VAL A 20 -11.72 -10.46 8.65
C VAL A 20 -13.23 -10.16 8.65
N GLY A 21 -14.01 -11.04 8.00
CA GLY A 21 -15.48 -11.05 8.08
C GLY A 21 -16.20 -10.04 7.17
N LYS A 22 -15.48 -9.41 6.24
CA LYS A 22 -16.08 -8.48 5.27
C LYS A 22 -15.42 -8.62 3.90
N PRO A 23 -16.18 -8.39 2.80
CA PRO A 23 -15.62 -8.36 1.46
C PRO A 23 -14.80 -7.06 1.29
N LEU A 24 -13.63 -7.21 0.66
CA LEU A 24 -12.80 -6.09 0.21
C LEU A 24 -12.75 -6.13 -1.32
N TYR A 25 -12.94 -4.98 -1.93
CA TYR A 25 -13.04 -4.82 -3.38
C TYR A 25 -11.82 -4.09 -3.92
N GLN A 26 -11.20 -4.64 -4.96
CA GLN A 26 -10.15 -3.93 -5.68
C GLN A 26 -10.71 -2.65 -6.30
N ASP A 27 -10.07 -1.52 -6.04
CA ASP A 27 -10.53 -0.18 -6.45
C ASP A 27 -11.98 0.15 -5.99
N GLY A 28 -12.49 -0.61 -4.99
CA GLY A 28 -13.82 -0.45 -4.45
C GLY A 28 -14.96 -1.14 -5.24
N GLU A 29 -14.71 -1.75 -6.40
CA GLU A 29 -15.78 -2.33 -7.23
C GLU A 29 -15.41 -3.55 -8.07
N ARG A 30 -14.12 -3.87 -8.22
CA ARG A 30 -13.63 -4.90 -9.13
C ARG A 30 -13.50 -6.27 -8.45
N SER A 31 -12.33 -6.88 -8.51
CA SER A 31 -12.04 -8.17 -7.87
C SER A 31 -12.42 -8.15 -6.38
N ILE A 32 -12.72 -9.32 -5.80
CA ILE A 32 -13.22 -9.45 -4.43
C ILE A 32 -12.33 -10.40 -3.64
N VAL A 33 -12.00 -10.03 -2.40
CA VAL A 33 -11.35 -10.90 -1.43
C VAL A 33 -12.11 -10.89 -0.11
N GLU A 34 -12.20 -12.04 0.54
CA GLU A 34 -12.75 -12.18 1.89
C GLU A 34 -11.81 -13.04 2.74
N PHE A 35 -11.67 -12.66 4.02
CA PHE A 35 -10.86 -13.36 4.98
C PHE A 35 -11.70 -13.89 6.14
N GLN A 36 -11.31 -15.03 6.69
CA GLN A 36 -11.96 -15.64 7.86
C GLN A 36 -10.93 -16.17 8.86
N ARG A 37 -11.36 -16.36 10.11
CA ARG A 37 -10.57 -17.07 11.12
C ARG A 37 -10.85 -18.57 11.05
N VAL A 38 -9.81 -19.37 10.93
CA VAL A 38 -9.87 -20.83 10.97
C VAL A 38 -8.79 -21.32 11.92
N GLY A 39 -9.19 -21.92 13.05
CA GLY A 39 -8.23 -22.41 14.04
C GLY A 39 -7.30 -21.34 14.61
N GLY A 40 -7.77 -20.08 14.71
CA GLY A 40 -6.95 -18.94 15.15
C GLY A 40 -6.10 -18.27 14.07
N GLU A 41 -5.93 -18.91 12.90
CA GLU A 41 -5.22 -18.34 11.76
C GLU A 41 -6.16 -17.55 10.84
N THR A 42 -5.64 -16.49 10.24
CA THR A 42 -6.33 -15.79 9.15
C THR A 42 -6.13 -16.57 7.85
N ARG A 43 -7.23 -16.86 7.16
CA ARG A 43 -7.24 -17.52 5.86
C ARG A 43 -8.05 -16.73 4.86
N LEU A 44 -7.70 -16.82 3.60
CA LEU A 44 -8.45 -16.26 2.51
C LEU A 44 -9.60 -17.21 2.17
N SER A 45 -10.84 -16.78 2.46
CA SER A 45 -12.05 -17.62 2.30
C SER A 45 -12.70 -17.47 0.93
N ARG A 46 -12.47 -16.35 0.24
CA ARG A 46 -12.96 -16.09 -1.11
C ARG A 46 -11.97 -15.24 -1.88
N LEU A 47 -11.74 -15.59 -3.13
CA LEU A 47 -10.98 -14.78 -4.09
C LEU A 47 -11.66 -14.82 -5.44
N THR A 48 -12.08 -13.68 -5.93
CA THR A 48 -12.59 -13.47 -7.27
C THR A 48 -11.71 -12.44 -7.95
N LEU A 49 -11.10 -12.79 -9.06
CA LEU A 49 -10.26 -11.90 -9.86
C LEU A 49 -11.01 -11.46 -11.11
N THR A 50 -11.00 -10.18 -11.40
CA THR A 50 -11.58 -9.60 -12.61
C THR A 50 -10.45 -8.99 -13.46
N GLY A 51 -10.51 -9.20 -14.75
CA GLY A 51 -9.48 -8.71 -15.68
C GLY A 51 -10.00 -8.60 -17.11
N ASP A 52 -9.09 -8.62 -18.06
CA ASP A 52 -9.36 -8.49 -19.46
C ASP A 52 -9.23 -9.86 -20.17
N ARG A 53 -10.16 -10.17 -21.06
CA ARG A 53 -10.12 -11.40 -21.86
C ARG A 53 -8.97 -11.34 -22.86
N MET A 54 -8.09 -12.35 -22.83
CA MET A 54 -6.90 -12.37 -23.70
C MET A 54 -7.24 -12.61 -25.17
N SER A 55 -8.24 -13.46 -25.46
CA SER A 55 -8.66 -13.78 -26.83
C SER A 55 -9.53 -12.70 -27.48
N ARG A 56 -10.05 -11.74 -26.71
CA ARG A 56 -10.96 -10.71 -27.20
C ARG A 56 -10.76 -9.39 -26.46
N SER A 57 -10.03 -8.48 -27.06
CA SER A 57 -9.77 -7.14 -26.50
C SER A 57 -11.07 -6.38 -26.25
N GLY A 58 -11.16 -5.76 -25.07
CA GLY A 58 -12.33 -4.98 -24.63
C GLY A 58 -13.40 -5.78 -23.87
N ASP A 59 -13.32 -7.12 -23.86
CA ASP A 59 -14.20 -7.95 -23.05
C ASP A 59 -13.57 -8.17 -21.66
N SER A 60 -14.38 -8.07 -20.60
CA SER A 60 -13.96 -8.44 -19.27
C SER A 60 -14.01 -9.96 -19.06
N CYS A 61 -13.22 -10.43 -18.09
CA CYS A 61 -13.26 -11.82 -17.62
C CYS A 61 -13.30 -11.85 -16.10
N ARG A 62 -13.72 -13.00 -15.58
CA ARG A 62 -13.80 -13.26 -14.13
C ARG A 62 -13.29 -14.65 -13.82
N VAL A 63 -12.49 -14.75 -12.76
CA VAL A 63 -11.97 -16.01 -12.24
C VAL A 63 -12.35 -16.14 -10.78
N ASP A 64 -13.21 -17.08 -10.47
CA ASP A 64 -13.53 -17.46 -9.09
C ASP A 64 -12.59 -18.60 -8.67
N VAL A 65 -11.78 -18.35 -7.64
CA VAL A 65 -10.79 -19.32 -7.15
C VAL A 65 -11.48 -20.33 -6.27
N SER A 66 -11.58 -21.58 -6.73
CA SER A 66 -12.30 -22.66 -6.07
C SER A 66 -11.55 -23.34 -4.92
N GLU A 67 -10.24 -23.12 -4.82
CA GLU A 67 -9.35 -23.80 -3.86
C GLU A 67 -9.38 -23.18 -2.45
N THR A 68 -10.35 -22.28 -2.20
CA THR A 68 -10.49 -21.63 -0.90
C THR A 68 -11.04 -22.60 0.17
N PRO A 69 -10.66 -22.44 1.47
CA PRO A 69 -9.83 -21.36 2.00
C PRO A 69 -8.33 -21.57 1.77
N LEU A 70 -7.69 -20.55 1.19
CA LEU A 70 -6.24 -20.55 0.98
C LEU A 70 -5.50 -20.12 2.26
N LYS A 71 -4.35 -20.77 2.50
CA LYS A 71 -3.42 -20.38 3.56
C LYS A 71 -2.68 -19.10 3.15
N LEU A 72 -2.51 -18.21 4.12
CA LEU A 72 -1.68 -17.03 3.99
C LEU A 72 -0.29 -17.32 4.54
N THR A 73 0.74 -17.04 3.76
CA THR A 73 2.13 -17.16 4.21
C THR A 73 2.63 -15.82 4.72
N PRO A 74 2.96 -15.68 6.02
CA PRO A 74 3.52 -14.44 6.56
C PRO A 74 4.82 -14.08 5.84
N ARG A 75 5.02 -12.79 5.60
CA ARG A 75 6.24 -12.23 5.02
C ARG A 75 6.76 -11.09 5.89
N GLU A 76 8.08 -10.97 5.96
CA GLU A 76 8.69 -9.80 6.55
C GLU A 76 8.49 -8.59 5.65
N GLY A 77 8.19 -7.45 6.26
CA GLY A 77 8.09 -6.15 5.60
C GLY A 77 8.81 -5.08 6.42
N ASP A 78 9.28 -4.03 5.75
CA ASP A 78 10.00 -2.91 6.41
C ASP A 78 9.07 -1.78 6.83
N SER A 79 7.76 -2.00 6.68
CA SER A 79 6.72 -0.97 6.88
C SER A 79 6.08 -1.00 8.27
N GLY A 80 6.43 -1.95 9.14
CA GLY A 80 5.71 -2.19 10.40
C GLY A 80 4.28 -2.71 10.21
N LEU A 81 3.88 -3.01 8.97
CA LEU A 81 2.61 -3.61 8.63
C LEU A 81 2.72 -5.14 8.57
N ARG A 82 1.63 -5.83 8.88
CA ARG A 82 1.54 -7.26 8.63
C ARG A 82 1.47 -7.49 7.14
N ARG A 83 2.36 -8.32 6.63
CA ARG A 83 2.43 -8.70 5.22
C ARG A 83 2.20 -10.17 5.05
N TYR A 84 1.39 -10.52 4.06
CA TYR A 84 1.09 -11.89 3.68
C TYR A 84 1.30 -12.11 2.19
N ARG A 85 1.61 -13.37 1.84
CA ARG A 85 1.60 -13.86 0.46
C ARG A 85 0.45 -14.83 0.28
N VAL A 86 -0.28 -14.66 -0.82
CA VAL A 86 -1.27 -15.58 -1.33
C VAL A 86 -0.60 -16.51 -2.34
N GLU A 87 -0.58 -17.80 -2.04
CA GLU A 87 0.03 -18.81 -2.89
C GLU A 87 -1.02 -19.42 -3.86
N PHE A 88 -1.65 -18.57 -4.66
CA PHE A 88 -2.48 -19.01 -5.78
C PHE A 88 -1.56 -19.19 -7.00
N PRO A 89 -1.31 -20.46 -7.48
CA PRO A 89 -0.26 -20.72 -8.46
C PRO A 89 -0.40 -19.95 -9.78
N ALA A 90 -1.64 -19.70 -10.23
CA ALA A 90 -1.90 -18.95 -11.45
C ALA A 90 -1.66 -17.46 -11.32
N CYS A 91 -1.73 -16.91 -10.10
CA CYS A 91 -1.50 -15.51 -9.81
C CYS A 91 -1.11 -15.30 -8.34
N PRO A 92 0.14 -15.57 -7.96
CA PRO A 92 0.61 -15.30 -6.60
C PRO A 92 0.82 -13.81 -6.40
N PHE A 93 0.42 -13.28 -5.24
CA PHE A 93 0.63 -11.88 -4.89
C PHE A 93 0.87 -11.71 -3.39
N SER A 94 1.42 -10.57 -3.00
CA SER A 94 1.60 -10.19 -1.60
C SER A 94 0.75 -8.99 -1.26
N PHE A 95 0.37 -8.85 0.01
CA PHE A 95 -0.39 -7.69 0.47
C PHE A 95 0.00 -7.27 1.88
N ASP A 96 -0.15 -5.98 2.15
CA ASP A 96 -0.06 -5.38 3.47
C ASP A 96 -1.46 -5.19 4.05
N VAL A 97 -1.62 -5.51 5.34
CA VAL A 97 -2.87 -5.30 6.06
C VAL A 97 -2.99 -3.85 6.48
N LEU A 98 -4.07 -3.19 6.07
CA LEU A 98 -4.44 -1.83 6.45
C LEU A 98 -5.74 -1.83 7.26
N ASP A 99 -6.13 -0.68 7.81
CA ASP A 99 -7.38 -0.57 8.54
C ASP A 99 -8.59 -0.66 7.59
N GLY A 100 -9.24 -1.82 7.58
CA GLY A 100 -10.36 -2.11 6.69
C GLY A 100 -10.00 -2.28 5.21
N ALA A 101 -8.72 -2.50 4.88
CA ALA A 101 -8.24 -2.66 3.52
C ALA A 101 -6.99 -3.55 3.46
N ILE A 102 -6.61 -3.94 2.26
CA ILE A 102 -5.29 -4.49 1.95
C ILE A 102 -4.66 -3.71 0.79
N LEU A 103 -3.36 -3.52 0.85
CA LEU A 103 -2.59 -2.97 -0.26
C LEU A 103 -1.82 -4.09 -0.93
N VAL A 104 -2.26 -4.44 -2.13
CA VAL A 104 -1.68 -5.56 -2.91
C VAL A 104 -0.52 -5.08 -3.76
N SER A 105 0.57 -5.84 -3.69
CA SER A 105 1.73 -5.71 -4.57
C SER A 105 1.98 -7.03 -5.30
N ASN A 106 2.27 -6.95 -6.59
CA ASN A 106 2.64 -8.09 -7.41
C ASN A 106 3.91 -7.80 -8.19
N GLU A 107 5.01 -8.41 -7.78
CA GLU A 107 6.31 -8.23 -8.44
C GLU A 107 6.36 -8.79 -9.86
N GLY A 108 5.48 -9.76 -10.17
CA GLY A 108 5.36 -10.37 -11.49
C GLY A 108 4.53 -9.58 -12.50
N GLY A 109 3.90 -8.46 -12.09
CA GLY A 109 2.95 -7.73 -12.93
C GLY A 109 1.65 -8.49 -13.14
N ALA A 110 0.95 -8.23 -14.26
CA ALA A 110 -0.31 -8.88 -14.57
C ALA A 110 -0.13 -10.39 -14.79
N CYS A 111 -1.08 -11.19 -14.27
CA CYS A 111 -1.10 -12.63 -14.39
C CYS A 111 -1.94 -13.07 -15.60
N GLU A 112 -1.45 -14.04 -16.37
CA GLU A 112 -2.20 -14.66 -17.46
C GLU A 112 -2.76 -16.02 -17.01
N ILE A 113 -4.05 -16.08 -16.74
CA ILE A 113 -4.76 -17.31 -16.35
C ILE A 113 -5.33 -17.96 -17.62
N LYS A 114 -4.47 -18.71 -18.32
CA LYS A 114 -4.78 -19.29 -19.64
C LYS A 114 -6.04 -20.15 -19.65
N ALA A 115 -6.24 -20.95 -18.59
CA ALA A 115 -7.43 -21.81 -18.49
C ALA A 115 -8.76 -21.04 -18.45
N ALA A 116 -8.73 -19.77 -18.02
CA ALA A 116 -9.89 -18.88 -17.96
C ALA A 116 -9.90 -17.82 -19.07
N ASP A 117 -8.90 -17.85 -19.97
CA ASP A 117 -8.70 -16.82 -20.98
C ASP A 117 -8.70 -15.39 -20.39
N CYS A 118 -8.00 -15.22 -19.24
CA CYS A 118 -8.12 -14.02 -18.43
C CYS A 118 -6.75 -13.48 -18.02
N ARG A 119 -6.51 -12.21 -18.30
CA ARG A 119 -5.35 -11.46 -17.80
C ARG A 119 -5.80 -10.55 -16.67
N VAL A 120 -5.25 -10.75 -15.47
CA VAL A 120 -5.61 -10.02 -14.25
C VAL A 120 -4.42 -9.30 -13.67
N ASP A 121 -4.64 -8.10 -13.16
CA ASP A 121 -3.67 -7.37 -12.35
C ASP A 121 -4.26 -7.18 -10.95
N PRO A 122 -3.77 -7.90 -9.92
CA PRO A 122 -4.31 -7.79 -8.57
C PRO A 122 -3.77 -6.57 -7.81
N THR A 123 -2.85 -5.79 -8.37
CA THR A 123 -2.22 -4.67 -7.67
C THR A 123 -3.21 -3.56 -7.30
N GLY A 124 -2.86 -2.78 -6.28
CA GLY A 124 -3.66 -1.65 -5.84
C GLY A 124 -4.31 -1.83 -4.47
N LEU A 125 -5.19 -0.93 -4.12
CA LEU A 125 -5.93 -0.98 -2.86
C LEU A 125 -7.21 -1.78 -3.00
N TRP A 126 -7.40 -2.74 -2.08
CA TRP A 126 -8.65 -3.48 -1.94
C TRP A 126 -9.30 -3.10 -0.63
N GLY A 127 -10.49 -2.57 -0.67
CA GLY A 127 -11.16 -2.06 0.52
C GLY A 127 -12.67 -1.96 0.37
N GLU A 128 -13.26 -1.14 1.19
CA GLU A 128 -14.69 -0.90 1.22
C GLU A 128 -15.13 -0.06 0.00
N LYS A 129 -16.42 -0.13 -0.36
CA LYS A 129 -16.98 0.59 -1.50
C LYS A 129 -18.09 1.57 -1.15
N ASP A 130 -18.75 1.36 -0.02
CA ASP A 130 -19.94 2.11 0.36
C ASP A 130 -19.61 3.11 1.47
N PHE A 131 -19.69 4.40 1.16
CA PHE A 131 -19.43 5.49 2.09
C PHE A 131 -20.60 6.46 2.10
N ASP A 132 -20.92 7.01 3.28
CA ASP A 132 -21.78 8.15 3.41
C ASP A 132 -20.98 9.46 3.51
N GLU A 133 -21.66 10.59 3.34
CA GLU A 133 -21.04 11.92 3.37
C GLU A 133 -20.36 12.23 4.71
N LYS A 134 -20.96 11.80 5.84
CA LYS A 134 -20.40 12.02 7.18
C LYS A 134 -19.06 11.28 7.34
N ARG A 135 -19.02 10.03 6.92
CA ARG A 135 -17.81 9.21 6.94
C ARG A 135 -16.73 9.78 5.99
N GLY A 136 -17.14 10.26 4.81
CA GLY A 136 -16.24 10.93 3.87
C GLY A 136 -15.56 12.15 4.47
N LYS A 137 -16.32 13.05 5.10
CA LYS A 137 -15.76 14.22 5.80
C LYS A 137 -14.79 13.83 6.93
N GLN A 138 -15.11 12.77 7.68
CA GLN A 138 -14.21 12.25 8.72
C GLN A 138 -12.91 11.71 8.13
N MET A 139 -12.97 10.96 7.02
CA MET A 139 -11.80 10.42 6.35
C MET A 139 -10.88 11.52 5.82
N LEU A 140 -11.42 12.53 5.15
CA LEU A 140 -10.66 13.69 4.67
C LEU A 140 -9.95 14.42 5.83
N GLY A 141 -10.67 14.66 6.94
CA GLY A 141 -10.11 15.27 8.13
C GLY A 141 -9.01 14.42 8.79
N THR A 142 -9.19 13.11 8.82
CA THR A 142 -8.19 12.16 9.34
C THR A 142 -6.95 12.14 8.45
N ARG A 143 -7.11 12.07 7.13
CA ARG A 143 -6.00 12.13 6.18
C ARG A 143 -5.14 13.36 6.38
N ALA A 144 -5.76 14.54 6.49
CA ALA A 144 -5.02 15.79 6.72
C ALA A 144 -4.17 15.76 8.00
N ARG A 145 -4.65 15.09 9.06
CA ARG A 145 -3.90 14.91 10.31
C ARG A 145 -2.76 13.91 10.17
N VAL A 146 -2.99 12.78 9.49
CA VAL A 146 -1.95 11.77 9.21
C VAL A 146 -0.86 12.33 8.30
N GLU A 147 -1.21 13.16 7.32
CA GLU A 147 -0.22 13.84 6.47
C GLU A 147 0.73 14.77 7.27
N LYS A 148 0.27 15.33 8.38
CA LYS A 148 1.16 16.08 9.29
C LYS A 148 2.16 15.15 9.97
N THR A 149 1.71 13.96 10.40
CA THR A 149 2.59 12.92 10.96
C THR A 149 3.65 12.51 9.93
N VAL A 150 3.24 12.18 8.71
CA VAL A 150 4.18 11.85 7.62
C VAL A 150 5.26 12.92 7.44
N ARG A 151 4.86 14.20 7.44
CA ARG A 151 5.83 15.31 7.31
C ARG A 151 6.76 15.45 8.51
N ALA A 152 6.24 15.26 9.73
CA ALA A 152 7.03 15.34 10.95
C ALA A 152 8.05 14.19 11.03
N ASP A 153 7.60 12.95 10.82
CA ASP A 153 8.43 11.75 10.88
C ASP A 153 9.51 11.77 9.79
N PHE A 154 9.16 12.20 8.58
CA PHE A 154 10.15 12.38 7.51
C PHE A 154 11.25 13.37 7.90
N ARG A 155 10.89 14.54 8.48
CA ARG A 155 11.87 15.53 8.93
C ARG A 155 12.78 14.95 9.99
N GLU A 156 12.24 14.23 10.96
CA GLU A 156 13.01 13.61 12.03
C GLU A 156 13.99 12.57 11.48
N LEU A 157 13.52 11.66 10.59
CA LEU A 157 14.38 10.69 9.91
C LEU A 157 15.51 11.38 9.12
N TYR A 158 15.18 12.44 8.41
CA TYR A 158 16.16 13.21 7.62
C TYR A 158 17.24 13.84 8.51
N VAL A 159 16.86 14.38 9.66
CA VAL A 159 17.81 15.00 10.62
C VAL A 159 18.62 13.90 11.33
N LYS A 160 17.99 12.83 11.77
CA LYS A 160 18.63 11.69 12.44
C LYS A 160 19.74 11.08 11.59
N ASN A 161 19.55 11.04 10.28
CA ASN A 161 20.50 10.46 9.32
C ASN A 161 21.39 11.52 8.63
N LYS A 162 21.67 12.68 9.29
CA LYS A 162 22.42 13.81 8.69
C LYS A 162 23.82 13.45 8.20
N LYS A 163 24.45 12.42 8.74
CA LYS A 163 25.81 11.96 8.37
C LYS A 163 25.79 10.96 7.21
N ASP A 164 24.65 10.32 6.91
CA ASP A 164 24.50 9.34 5.84
C ASP A 164 23.89 10.00 4.58
N LYS A 165 24.75 10.50 3.71
CA LYS A 165 24.32 11.22 2.49
C LYS A 165 23.51 10.33 1.52
N PRO A 166 23.93 9.08 1.21
CA PRO A 166 23.17 8.19 0.32
C PRO A 166 21.78 7.90 0.86
N LEU A 167 21.66 7.58 2.15
CA LEU A 167 20.38 7.33 2.79
C LEU A 167 19.47 8.56 2.77
N ARG A 168 20.01 9.76 3.00
CA ARG A 168 19.22 11.00 2.89
C ARG A 168 18.70 11.25 1.49
N LYS A 169 19.51 10.99 0.45
CA LYS A 169 19.03 11.08 -0.94
C LYS A 169 17.88 10.11 -1.21
N LEU A 170 18.00 8.89 -0.70
CA LEU A 170 16.93 7.88 -0.82
C LEU A 170 15.65 8.36 -0.13
N LEU A 171 15.72 8.81 1.12
CA LEU A 171 14.58 9.33 1.87
C LEU A 171 13.88 10.50 1.15
N VAL A 172 14.66 11.45 0.61
CA VAL A 172 14.13 12.59 -0.15
C VAL A 172 13.42 12.10 -1.42
N ARG A 173 14.03 11.17 -2.16
CA ARG A 173 13.43 10.61 -3.39
C ARG A 173 12.13 9.86 -3.09
N GLU A 174 12.10 9.05 -2.04
CA GLU A 174 10.90 8.33 -1.62
C GLU A 174 9.78 9.29 -1.21
N GLN A 175 10.13 10.33 -0.44
CA GLN A 175 9.13 11.31 0.01
C GLN A 175 8.62 12.17 -1.15
N ALA A 176 9.49 12.58 -2.07
CA ALA A 176 9.08 13.32 -3.26
C ALA A 176 8.16 12.49 -4.17
N GLY A 177 8.44 11.18 -4.32
CA GLY A 177 7.62 10.28 -5.13
C GLY A 177 6.34 9.79 -4.45
N PHE A 178 6.15 10.03 -3.15
CA PHE A 178 5.03 9.46 -2.41
C PHE A 178 3.67 9.94 -2.92
N SER A 179 3.50 11.23 -3.15
CA SER A 179 2.22 11.79 -3.64
C SER A 179 1.83 11.20 -4.99
N SER A 180 2.76 11.12 -5.93
CA SER A 180 2.51 10.55 -7.26
C SER A 180 2.14 9.06 -7.19
N ARG A 181 2.85 8.28 -6.35
CA ARG A 181 2.51 6.86 -6.15
C ARG A 181 1.13 6.69 -5.52
N ARG A 182 0.78 7.53 -4.52
CA ARG A 182 -0.55 7.50 -3.92
C ARG A 182 -1.63 7.81 -4.96
N GLU A 183 -1.45 8.83 -5.77
CA GLU A 183 -2.37 9.18 -6.86
C GLU A 183 -2.49 8.06 -7.89
N GLU A 184 -1.40 7.40 -8.24
CA GLU A 184 -1.40 6.25 -9.14
C GLU A 184 -2.20 5.08 -8.57
N ILE A 185 -1.96 4.70 -7.32
CA ILE A 185 -2.68 3.62 -6.61
C ILE A 185 -4.18 3.93 -6.52
N CYS A 186 -4.54 5.19 -6.25
CA CYS A 186 -5.92 5.56 -5.94
C CYS A 186 -6.71 6.12 -7.12
N ARG A 187 -6.10 6.23 -8.30
CA ARG A 187 -6.71 6.87 -9.48
C ARG A 187 -8.08 6.33 -9.84
N ASN A 188 -8.24 5.02 -9.76
CA ASN A 188 -9.45 4.32 -10.18
C ASN A 188 -10.34 3.92 -9.00
N TYR A 189 -9.98 4.32 -7.76
CA TYR A 189 -10.77 3.93 -6.61
C TYR A 189 -12.13 4.63 -6.62
N VAL A 190 -13.20 3.85 -6.41
CA VAL A 190 -14.57 4.34 -6.43
C VAL A 190 -14.77 5.48 -5.43
N GLN A 191 -15.41 6.57 -5.86
CA GLN A 191 -15.71 7.76 -5.03
C GLN A 191 -14.48 8.40 -4.34
N GLU A 192 -13.27 8.18 -4.87
CA GLU A 192 -12.05 8.72 -4.25
C GLU A 192 -12.04 10.25 -4.23
N ALA A 193 -12.54 10.89 -5.27
CA ALA A 193 -12.64 12.36 -5.35
C ALA A 193 -13.50 12.95 -4.24
N ASP A 194 -14.56 12.23 -3.83
CA ASP A 194 -15.53 12.70 -2.85
C ASP A 194 -15.11 12.37 -1.41
N TYR A 195 -14.52 11.19 -1.20
CA TYR A 195 -14.31 10.65 0.14
C TYR A 195 -12.85 10.43 0.52
N GLY A 196 -11.95 10.27 -0.45
CA GLY A 196 -10.51 10.13 -0.21
C GLY A 196 -10.13 8.90 0.61
N TYR A 197 -10.87 7.81 0.49
CA TYR A 197 -10.66 6.59 1.27
C TYR A 197 -9.31 5.94 0.96
N CYS A 198 -9.04 5.71 -0.33
CA CYS A 198 -7.79 5.10 -0.76
C CYS A 198 -6.58 5.95 -0.35
N ALA A 199 -6.64 7.26 -0.60
CA ALA A 199 -5.57 8.17 -0.22
C ALA A 199 -5.34 8.21 1.30
N LEU A 200 -6.38 8.09 2.12
CA LEU A 200 -6.25 7.96 3.56
C LEU A 200 -5.46 6.68 3.91
N ARG A 201 -5.88 5.51 3.41
CA ARG A 201 -5.25 4.22 3.74
C ARG A 201 -3.79 4.16 3.30
N VAL A 202 -3.47 4.65 2.11
CA VAL A 202 -2.09 4.73 1.61
C VAL A 202 -1.25 5.73 2.44
N THR A 203 -1.85 6.83 2.91
CA THR A 203 -1.15 7.80 3.78
C THR A 203 -0.88 7.23 5.17
N GLU A 204 -1.82 6.48 5.74
CA GLU A 204 -1.64 5.76 7.01
C GLU A 204 -0.52 4.72 6.91
N ALA A 205 -0.48 3.94 5.82
CA ALA A 205 0.61 3.01 5.55
C ALA A 205 1.97 3.72 5.51
N ARG A 206 2.06 4.89 4.88
CA ARG A 206 3.30 5.70 4.85
C ARG A 206 3.69 6.20 6.24
N ALA A 207 2.75 6.68 7.03
CA ALA A 207 3.02 7.12 8.40
C ALA A 207 3.54 5.96 9.28
N LEU A 208 2.95 4.77 9.16
CA LEU A 208 3.41 3.57 9.87
C LEU A 208 4.82 3.17 9.46
N THR A 209 5.13 3.20 8.16
CA THR A 209 6.48 2.93 7.66
C THR A 209 7.51 3.89 8.26
N LEU A 210 7.24 5.20 8.23
CA LEU A 210 8.15 6.20 8.76
C LEU A 210 8.31 6.07 10.28
N GLY A 211 7.21 5.82 11.02
CA GLY A 211 7.23 5.58 12.46
C GLY A 211 8.05 4.35 12.84
N THR A 212 7.92 3.25 12.10
CA THR A 212 8.73 2.03 12.29
C THR A 212 10.21 2.31 12.02
N GLN A 213 10.53 3.02 10.95
CA GLN A 213 11.90 3.42 10.63
C GLN A 213 12.52 4.34 11.70
N LEU A 214 11.71 5.20 12.34
CA LEU A 214 12.17 6.02 13.47
C LEU A 214 12.47 5.17 14.71
N ALA A 215 11.65 4.18 15.00
CA ALA A 215 11.76 3.33 16.19
C ALA A 215 12.88 2.27 16.06
N GLU A 216 12.93 1.58 14.93
CA GLU A 216 13.80 0.42 14.70
C GLU A 216 15.06 0.75 13.89
N GLY A 217 15.09 1.90 13.24
CA GLY A 217 16.10 2.26 12.25
C GLY A 217 15.69 1.87 10.83
N ILE A 218 16.43 2.42 9.86
CA ILE A 218 16.18 2.14 8.45
C ILE A 218 17.03 0.96 8.03
N LYS A 219 16.41 -0.09 7.51
CA LYS A 219 17.13 -1.19 6.86
C LYS A 219 17.71 -0.67 5.54
N ARG A 220 19.04 -0.73 5.43
CA ARG A 220 19.73 -0.21 4.24
C ARG A 220 19.47 -1.12 3.04
N PRO A 221 18.94 -0.60 1.92
CA PRO A 221 18.75 -1.43 0.72
C PRO A 221 20.07 -2.00 0.21
N PRO A 222 20.08 -3.22 -0.34
CA PRO A 222 21.25 -3.75 -1.01
C PRO A 222 21.71 -2.80 -2.13
N GLY A 223 23.02 -2.53 -2.21
CA GLY A 223 23.61 -1.69 -3.26
C GLY A 223 23.57 -0.18 -3.01
N LEU A 224 23.06 0.27 -1.87
CA LEU A 224 23.19 1.68 -1.47
C LEU A 224 24.64 1.93 -0.97
N ASN A 225 25.56 2.20 -1.89
CA ASN A 225 26.98 2.44 -1.59
C ASN A 225 27.26 3.94 -1.36
N ASP A 226 28.33 4.23 -0.60
CA ASP A 226 28.81 5.61 -0.37
C ASP A 226 29.43 6.25 -1.64
N ASP A 227 29.57 5.47 -2.72
CA ASP A 227 30.32 5.82 -3.93
C ASP A 227 29.57 6.70 -4.95
N ASP A 228 28.30 7.06 -4.69
CA ASP A 228 27.55 7.99 -5.54
C ASP A 228 27.98 9.47 -5.42
N GLU A 229 29.19 9.71 -4.94
CA GLU A 229 29.80 11.03 -5.01
C GLU A 229 30.44 11.23 -6.40
N ALA A 230 29.70 11.89 -7.31
CA ALA A 230 30.24 12.30 -8.62
C ALA A 230 31.61 12.96 -8.43
N PRO A 231 32.63 12.63 -9.22
CA PRO A 231 33.98 13.15 -9.05
C PRO A 231 33.97 14.68 -9.07
N ARG A 232 34.37 15.29 -7.96
CA ARG A 232 34.56 16.75 -7.87
C ARG A 232 35.53 17.16 -8.99
N LYS A 233 35.02 17.87 -10.00
CA LYS A 233 35.86 18.53 -11.00
C LYS A 233 36.88 19.39 -10.24
N LYS A 234 38.13 18.92 -10.16
CA LYS A 234 39.25 19.74 -9.69
C LYS A 234 39.32 20.98 -10.55
N GLY A 235 38.98 22.14 -9.99
CA GLY A 235 39.09 23.42 -10.65
C GLY A 235 40.51 23.59 -11.17
N ARG A 236 40.63 23.80 -12.46
CA ARG A 236 41.86 24.12 -13.18
C ARG A 236 42.22 25.54 -12.72
N LYS A 237 43.21 25.67 -11.82
CA LYS A 237 43.85 26.95 -11.55
C LYS A 237 44.62 27.35 -12.83
N LYS A 238 44.31 28.53 -13.38
CA LYS A 238 45.15 29.28 -14.26
C LYS A 238 46.01 30.23 -13.43
#